data_54b34d12dbbcb83e45ced2af03c88002
#
_entry.id   54b34d12dbbcb83e45ced2af03c88002
#
_cell.length_a   1.000
_cell.length_b   1.000
_cell.length_c   1.000
_cell.angle_alpha   90.00
_cell.angle_beta   90.00
_cell.angle_gamma   90.00
#
_symmetry.space_group_name_H-M   'P 1'
#
loop_
_entity.id
_entity.type
_entity.pdbx_description
1 polymer ?
#
loop_
_entity_poly.entity_id
_entity_poly.type
_entity_poly.pdbx_seq_one_letter_code
_entity_poly.pdbx_strand_id
1 'polypeptide(L)'
;MTNSKQHTDDFHLVRNNNGEWISDDNVVFLSRIEASILQVRAAQNGKDLSIQHGFGNRLWCYKHEYEEIIAINIQTPPPINRTLKIKKKMKITSNAASPLIYKGDKPFKRIARTHQSDFRTNFLKVPFDPDNIYGKYGAFLMPDDANAGLNFCKDFRQEILDRIQKRYPRLTATQHDGLYANMLRSEHIPWNVFIPMAHDLSATAKVFNKILGADEIDEVTDIRIEWAPEKTKCLNDNTSFDTYIEYLHNGKTCGIGIEVKYTEEGYPFGAKERREVMENEQSRYAQVTKSCGWFITEISNRPIRETALCKDEFRQIWRNHILGASMVRNKNIGKDKVEKFHSITLYPHGNQHFNVFLPAYEQFLTDEGRSTFGYITIESLIDLLDQHFPKTKEYQNWINYLRVRYPF
;
A
#
# COMPACT_ATOMS: atom_id res chain seq x y z
N MET A 1 13.52 -19.22 55.29
CA MET A 1 12.40 -19.23 54.32
C MET A 1 11.98 -17.78 54.09
N THR A 2 12.58 -17.14 53.12
CA THR A 2 12.32 -15.74 52.78
C THR A 2 11.85 -15.68 51.35
N ASN A 3 10.57 -15.33 51.20
CA ASN A 3 9.93 -15.05 49.94
C ASN A 3 10.51 -13.76 49.33
N SER A 4 11.28 -13.87 48.28
CA SER A 4 11.61 -12.75 47.44
C SER A 4 10.51 -12.56 46.38
N LYS A 5 9.60 -11.59 46.60
CA LYS A 5 8.80 -11.03 45.56
C LYS A 5 9.71 -10.21 44.66
N GLN A 6 9.95 -10.69 43.45
CA GLN A 6 10.49 -9.85 42.38
C GLN A 6 9.44 -8.84 42.00
N HIS A 7 9.68 -7.55 42.30
CA HIS A 7 9.04 -6.42 41.68
C HIS A 7 9.52 -6.37 40.22
N THR A 8 8.60 -6.52 39.29
CA THR A 8 8.78 -6.07 37.91
C THR A 8 8.65 -4.56 37.93
N ASP A 9 9.76 -3.85 38.02
CA ASP A 9 9.80 -2.41 37.79
C ASP A 9 9.46 -2.17 36.32
N ASP A 10 8.29 -1.57 36.06
CA ASP A 10 7.94 -0.99 34.76
C ASP A 10 8.96 0.10 34.45
N PHE A 11 9.81 -0.11 33.43
CA PHE A 11 10.80 0.86 33.00
C PHE A 11 10.10 2.01 32.26
N HIS A 12 9.81 3.10 32.97
CA HIS A 12 9.30 4.38 32.43
C HIS A 12 10.46 5.24 31.87
N LEU A 13 11.32 4.64 31.02
CA LEU A 13 12.46 5.33 30.46
C LEU A 13 12.57 5.09 28.95
N VAL A 14 12.93 6.15 28.22
CA VAL A 14 13.27 6.10 26.79
C VAL A 14 14.73 6.51 26.59
N ARG A 15 15.40 6.02 25.55
CA ARG A 15 16.79 6.36 25.23
C ARG A 15 16.83 7.35 24.07
N ASN A 16 17.53 8.47 24.22
CA ASN A 16 17.69 9.45 23.16
C ASN A 16 18.79 9.04 22.16
N ASN A 17 18.93 9.78 21.06
CA ASN A 17 19.90 9.51 20.00
C ASN A 17 21.36 9.63 20.49
N ASN A 18 21.61 10.31 21.62
CA ASN A 18 22.92 10.42 22.27
C ASN A 18 23.21 9.28 23.26
N GLY A 19 22.25 8.35 23.44
CA GLY A 19 22.39 7.21 24.31
C GLY A 19 22.01 7.45 25.78
N GLU A 20 21.44 8.59 26.12
CA GLU A 20 21.01 8.95 27.47
C GLU A 20 19.58 8.42 27.75
N TRP A 21 19.34 8.03 29.01
CA TRP A 21 18.03 7.59 29.48
C TRP A 21 17.19 8.77 29.97
N ILE A 22 15.99 8.93 29.44
CA ILE A 22 15.05 10.01 29.73
C ILE A 22 13.75 9.40 30.30
N SER A 23 13.17 10.02 31.34
CA SER A 23 11.86 9.63 31.84
C SER A 23 10.79 9.82 30.79
N ASP A 24 9.87 8.86 30.64
CA ASP A 24 8.76 8.94 29.68
C ASP A 24 7.76 10.06 30.04
N ASP A 25 7.72 10.55 31.28
CA ASP A 25 6.96 11.73 31.67
C ASP A 25 7.41 13.02 30.98
N ASN A 26 8.65 13.05 30.50
CA ASN A 26 9.28 14.21 29.85
C ASN A 26 9.29 14.13 28.33
N VAL A 27 8.62 13.15 27.76
CA VAL A 27 8.54 12.95 26.32
C VAL A 27 7.12 12.80 25.83
N VAL A 28 6.91 13.06 24.54
CA VAL A 28 5.64 12.82 23.85
C VAL A 28 5.90 11.79 22.75
N PHE A 29 5.24 10.66 22.83
CA PHE A 29 5.29 9.66 21.77
C PHE A 29 4.46 10.11 20.58
N LEU A 30 5.03 9.99 19.40
CA LEU A 30 4.46 10.50 18.16
C LEU A 30 4.28 9.36 17.15
N SER A 31 3.19 9.40 16.42
CA SER A 31 3.12 8.71 15.15
C SER A 31 4.05 9.40 14.14
N ARG A 32 4.45 8.72 13.07
CA ARG A 32 5.27 9.32 12.00
C ARG A 32 4.58 10.53 11.37
N ILE A 33 3.24 10.50 11.28
CA ILE A 33 2.44 11.61 10.74
C ILE A 33 2.54 12.82 11.66
N GLU A 34 2.33 12.64 12.96
CA GLU A 34 2.45 13.71 13.95
C GLU A 34 3.86 14.30 13.97
N ALA A 35 4.89 13.45 13.95
CA ALA A 35 6.28 13.87 13.85
C ALA A 35 6.53 14.73 12.61
N SER A 36 6.06 14.29 11.44
CA SER A 36 6.19 15.05 10.18
C SER A 36 5.45 16.38 10.21
N ILE A 37 4.22 16.40 10.70
CA ILE A 37 3.41 17.63 10.82
C ILE A 37 4.10 18.62 11.77
N LEU A 38 4.58 18.14 12.91
CA LEU A 38 5.26 18.98 13.90
C LEU A 38 6.60 19.52 13.36
N GLN A 39 7.39 18.73 12.64
CA GLN A 39 8.62 19.17 12.00
C GLN A 39 8.37 20.27 10.96
N VAL A 40 7.35 20.09 10.09
CA VAL A 40 6.95 21.12 9.12
C VAL A 40 6.53 22.40 9.84
N ARG A 41 5.71 22.26 10.88
CA ARG A 41 5.25 23.41 11.69
C ARG A 41 6.40 24.12 12.41
N ALA A 42 7.34 23.38 12.97
CA ALA A 42 8.55 23.91 13.58
C ALA A 42 9.37 24.71 12.56
N ALA A 43 9.69 24.11 11.42
CA ALA A 43 10.47 24.74 10.36
C ALA A 43 9.82 26.02 9.79
N GLN A 44 8.49 26.03 9.61
CA GLN A 44 7.73 27.21 9.16
C GLN A 44 7.81 28.38 10.14
N ASN A 45 8.11 28.11 11.42
CA ASN A 45 8.21 29.11 12.48
C ASN A 45 9.65 29.33 12.98
N GLY A 46 10.64 28.84 12.22
CA GLY A 46 12.06 29.00 12.56
C GLY A 46 12.48 28.31 13.86
N LYS A 47 11.77 27.21 14.21
CA LYS A 47 12.04 26.37 15.37
C LYS A 47 12.62 25.02 14.92
N ASP A 48 13.50 24.46 15.73
CA ASP A 48 13.97 23.10 15.55
C ASP A 48 13.13 22.14 16.42
N LEU A 49 12.79 20.99 15.87
CA LEU A 49 12.16 19.88 16.59
C LEU A 49 12.99 18.62 16.39
N SER A 50 13.56 18.13 17.49
CA SER A 50 14.39 16.93 17.48
C SER A 50 13.53 15.68 17.66
N ILE A 51 13.22 14.99 16.56
CA ILE A 51 12.55 13.69 16.63
C ILE A 51 13.55 12.57 16.97
N GLN A 52 13.27 11.86 18.03
CA GLN A 52 14.08 10.77 18.55
C GLN A 52 13.49 9.42 18.14
N HIS A 53 14.35 8.41 18.00
CA HIS A 53 13.96 7.04 17.68
C HIS A 53 14.12 6.15 18.92
N GLY A 54 13.01 5.66 19.46
CA GLY A 54 12.97 4.75 20.58
C GLY A 54 12.97 3.28 20.17
N PHE A 55 13.02 2.40 21.17
CA PHE A 55 12.95 0.95 20.99
C PHE A 55 11.64 0.55 20.27
N GLY A 56 11.69 -0.35 19.30
CA GLY A 56 10.53 -0.79 18.53
C GLY A 56 9.99 0.22 17.52
N ASN A 57 10.84 1.07 16.93
CA ASN A 57 10.48 2.10 15.95
C ASN A 57 9.48 3.17 16.46
N ARG A 58 9.38 3.36 17.76
CA ARG A 58 8.59 4.45 18.35
C ARG A 58 9.32 5.77 18.14
N LEU A 59 8.63 6.76 17.59
CA LEU A 59 9.11 8.14 17.51
C LEU A 59 8.65 8.91 18.73
N TRP A 60 9.48 9.82 19.22
CA TRP A 60 9.15 10.72 20.30
C TRP A 60 9.94 12.03 20.21
N CYS A 61 9.46 13.07 20.86
CA CYS A 61 10.19 14.31 21.07
C CYS A 61 10.08 14.74 22.54
N TYR A 62 10.91 15.69 22.94
CA TYR A 62 10.81 16.23 24.29
C TYR A 62 9.47 16.98 24.46
N LYS A 63 8.87 16.82 25.64
CA LYS A 63 7.57 17.40 25.96
C LYS A 63 7.56 18.93 25.85
N HIS A 64 8.64 19.58 26.28
CA HIS A 64 8.77 21.04 26.17
C HIS A 64 8.84 21.52 24.72
N GLU A 65 9.54 20.80 23.81
CA GLU A 65 9.57 21.12 22.39
C GLU A 65 8.18 20.93 21.74
N TYR A 66 7.49 19.87 22.10
CA TYR A 66 6.12 19.60 21.65
C TYR A 66 5.17 20.71 22.05
N GLU A 67 5.17 21.10 23.34
CA GLU A 67 4.30 22.15 23.89
C GLU A 67 4.62 23.52 23.24
N GLU A 68 5.88 23.83 23.00
CA GLU A 68 6.31 25.05 22.33
C GLU A 68 5.77 25.14 20.89
N ILE A 69 5.84 24.03 20.13
CA ILE A 69 5.37 24.00 18.74
C ILE A 69 3.85 23.98 18.64
N ILE A 70 3.17 23.35 19.58
CA ILE A 70 1.69 23.37 19.62
C ILE A 70 1.17 24.74 20.02
N ALA A 71 1.83 25.43 20.94
CA ALA A 71 1.46 26.77 21.39
C ALA A 71 1.59 27.86 20.31
N ILE A 72 2.27 27.57 19.20
CA ILE A 72 2.35 28.50 18.07
C ILE A 72 0.92 28.65 17.49
N ASN A 73 0.28 29.78 17.78
CA ASN A 73 -0.99 30.14 17.17
C ASN A 73 -0.80 30.27 15.67
N ILE A 74 -1.49 29.44 14.90
CA ILE A 74 -1.63 29.65 13.46
C ILE A 74 -2.48 30.91 13.31
N GLN A 75 -1.83 32.04 13.05
CA GLN A 75 -2.55 33.20 12.52
C GLN A 75 -3.11 32.75 11.17
N THR A 76 -4.40 32.44 11.14
CA THR A 76 -5.15 32.37 9.89
C THR A 76 -4.88 33.67 9.14
N PRO A 77 -4.46 33.62 7.87
CA PRO A 77 -4.32 34.86 7.10
C PRO A 77 -5.64 35.61 7.16
N PRO A 78 -5.62 36.95 7.29
CA PRO A 78 -6.84 37.73 7.44
C PRO A 78 -7.77 37.45 6.24
N PRO A 79 -9.08 37.39 6.47
CA PRO A 79 -10.05 37.16 5.38
C PRO A 79 -9.85 38.29 4.37
N ILE A 80 -9.54 37.92 3.14
CA ILE A 80 -9.45 38.86 2.02
C ILE A 80 -10.87 39.37 1.77
N ASN A 81 -11.18 40.53 2.35
CA ASN A 81 -12.40 41.28 2.06
C ASN A 81 -12.32 41.80 0.63
N ARG A 82 -12.82 41.02 -0.33
CA ARG A 82 -13.11 41.49 -1.67
C ARG A 82 -14.61 41.52 -1.90
N THR A 83 -15.24 42.60 -1.41
CA THR A 83 -16.54 43.02 -1.92
C THR A 83 -16.35 43.60 -3.30
N LEU A 84 -16.37 42.76 -4.32
CA LEU A 84 -16.58 43.20 -5.71
C LEU A 84 -17.90 42.62 -6.20
N LYS A 85 -18.94 43.45 -6.16
CA LYS A 85 -20.18 43.22 -6.87
C LYS A 85 -19.89 43.24 -8.37
N ILE A 86 -19.79 42.09 -8.99
CA ILE A 86 -19.88 41.97 -10.45
C ILE A 86 -21.03 41.02 -10.75
N LYS A 87 -22.19 41.60 -11.07
CA LYS A 87 -23.26 40.89 -11.74
C LYS A 87 -22.82 40.64 -13.19
N LYS A 88 -22.28 39.46 -13.47
CA LYS A 88 -22.26 38.87 -14.80
C LYS A 88 -22.53 37.38 -14.61
N LYS A 89 -23.66 36.91 -15.18
CA LYS A 89 -23.90 35.49 -15.38
C LYS A 89 -22.78 34.95 -16.28
N MET A 90 -21.69 34.53 -15.70
CA MET A 90 -20.73 33.67 -16.37
C MET A 90 -21.29 32.24 -16.30
N LYS A 91 -21.38 31.56 -17.42
CA LYS A 91 -21.52 30.13 -17.49
C LYS A 91 -20.35 29.57 -16.68
N ILE A 92 -20.67 28.92 -15.54
CA ILE A 92 -19.68 28.23 -14.71
C ILE A 92 -19.17 27.07 -15.56
N THR A 93 -17.95 27.21 -16.06
CA THR A 93 -17.22 26.09 -16.64
C THR A 93 -16.88 25.14 -15.49
N SER A 94 -17.00 23.84 -15.70
CA SER A 94 -16.83 22.75 -14.73
C SER A 94 -15.50 22.74 -13.94
N ASN A 95 -14.57 23.62 -14.29
CA ASN A 95 -13.26 23.76 -13.62
C ASN A 95 -13.27 24.52 -12.28
N ALA A 96 -14.39 25.14 -11.88
CA ALA A 96 -14.45 26.05 -10.74
C ALA A 96 -15.30 25.57 -9.56
N ALA A 97 -15.99 24.45 -9.66
CA ALA A 97 -16.79 23.91 -8.56
C ALA A 97 -15.94 22.94 -7.70
N SER A 98 -15.79 23.24 -6.42
CA SER A 98 -15.24 22.27 -5.47
C SER A 98 -16.10 21.01 -5.50
N PRO A 99 -15.51 19.81 -5.53
CA PRO A 99 -16.25 18.58 -5.53
C PRO A 99 -17.06 18.43 -4.24
N LEU A 100 -18.19 17.72 -4.32
CA LEU A 100 -19.01 17.43 -3.14
C LEU A 100 -18.26 16.49 -2.20
N ILE A 101 -18.51 16.63 -0.88
CA ILE A 101 -17.97 15.71 0.12
C ILE A 101 -18.80 14.43 0.15
N TYR A 102 -18.17 13.30 -0.06
CA TYR A 102 -18.82 12.00 0.11
C TYR A 102 -18.79 11.56 1.60
N LYS A 103 -19.95 11.63 2.24
CA LYS A 103 -20.08 11.33 3.67
C LYS A 103 -19.77 9.86 4.03
N GLY A 104 -19.90 8.94 3.09
CA GLY A 104 -19.61 7.51 3.28
C GLY A 104 -18.12 7.14 3.25
N ASP A 105 -17.22 8.09 2.96
CA ASP A 105 -15.80 7.79 2.98
C ASP A 105 -15.28 7.63 4.41
N LYS A 106 -14.55 6.56 4.64
CA LYS A 106 -13.72 6.37 5.84
C LYS A 106 -12.61 7.43 5.90
N PRO A 107 -11.99 7.68 7.06
CA PRO A 107 -11.06 8.80 7.24
C PRO A 107 -9.96 8.87 6.18
N PHE A 108 -9.22 7.78 5.98
CA PHE A 108 -8.15 7.77 4.98
C PHE A 108 -8.67 7.98 3.55
N LYS A 109 -9.76 7.31 3.17
CA LYS A 109 -10.35 7.47 1.83
C LYS A 109 -10.78 8.91 1.55
N ARG A 110 -11.22 9.64 2.57
CA ARG A 110 -11.57 11.07 2.46
C ARG A 110 -10.35 11.91 2.15
N ILE A 111 -9.23 11.66 2.86
CA ILE A 111 -7.94 12.33 2.61
C ILE A 111 -7.47 12.04 1.18
N ALA A 112 -7.46 10.76 0.80
CA ALA A 112 -7.06 10.34 -0.54
C ALA A 112 -7.95 10.94 -1.64
N ARG A 113 -9.27 11.03 -1.41
CA ARG A 113 -10.20 11.67 -2.36
C ARG A 113 -9.88 13.15 -2.55
N THR A 114 -9.68 13.89 -1.47
CA THR A 114 -9.29 15.31 -1.54
C THR A 114 -8.00 15.45 -2.33
N HIS A 115 -6.98 14.69 -1.99
CA HIS A 115 -5.70 14.72 -2.67
C HIS A 115 -5.80 14.36 -4.16
N GLN A 116 -6.52 13.30 -4.53
CA GLN A 116 -6.70 12.92 -5.93
C GLN A 116 -7.52 13.95 -6.72
N SER A 117 -8.46 14.64 -6.06
CA SER A 117 -9.17 15.76 -6.67
C SER A 117 -8.24 16.94 -6.95
N ASP A 118 -7.34 17.25 -6.02
CA ASP A 118 -6.33 18.31 -6.18
C ASP A 118 -5.29 17.92 -7.24
N PHE A 119 -4.83 16.66 -7.23
CA PHE A 119 -3.94 16.12 -8.27
C PHE A 119 -4.58 16.23 -9.66
N ARG A 120 -5.83 15.83 -9.82
CA ARG A 120 -6.58 15.97 -11.07
C ARG A 120 -6.64 17.45 -11.50
N THR A 121 -7.00 18.34 -10.58
CA THR A 121 -7.22 19.78 -10.90
C THR A 121 -5.90 20.50 -11.18
N ASN A 122 -4.89 20.30 -10.35
CA ASN A 122 -3.66 21.12 -10.35
C ASN A 122 -2.53 20.48 -11.18
N PHE A 123 -2.44 19.16 -11.19
CA PHE A 123 -1.39 18.45 -11.92
C PHE A 123 -1.84 18.01 -13.31
N LEU A 124 -2.96 17.30 -13.41
CA LEU A 124 -3.51 16.87 -14.71
C LEU A 124 -4.20 18.03 -15.44
N LYS A 125 -4.74 19.02 -14.73
CA LYS A 125 -5.44 20.21 -15.24
C LYS A 125 -6.70 19.87 -16.05
N VAL A 126 -7.44 18.85 -15.59
CA VAL A 126 -8.67 18.38 -16.23
C VAL A 126 -9.87 18.45 -15.27
N PRO A 127 -11.12 18.58 -15.80
CA PRO A 127 -12.33 18.58 -15.00
C PRO A 127 -12.61 17.18 -14.41
N PHE A 128 -13.46 17.12 -13.39
CA PHE A 128 -14.05 15.87 -12.94
C PHE A 128 -15.32 15.55 -13.74
N ASP A 129 -15.73 14.28 -13.77
CA ASP A 129 -16.97 13.84 -14.40
C ASP A 129 -18.18 14.13 -13.48
N PRO A 130 -19.00 15.14 -13.76
CA PRO A 130 -20.16 15.49 -12.94
C PRO A 130 -21.33 14.52 -13.12
N ASP A 131 -21.39 13.80 -14.23
CA ASP A 131 -22.51 12.93 -14.60
C ASP A 131 -22.35 11.53 -14.02
N ASN A 132 -21.12 11.12 -13.71
CA ASN A 132 -20.87 9.88 -12.99
C ASN A 132 -21.34 10.01 -11.52
N ILE A 133 -22.01 8.98 -11.00
CA ILE A 133 -22.52 8.98 -9.62
C ILE A 133 -21.44 9.22 -8.56
N TYR A 134 -20.19 8.86 -8.86
CA TYR A 134 -19.03 9.10 -8.02
C TYR A 134 -18.19 10.29 -8.49
N GLY A 135 -18.35 10.73 -9.73
CA GLY A 135 -17.56 11.79 -10.36
C GLY A 135 -17.70 13.13 -9.66
N LYS A 136 -18.94 13.48 -9.27
CA LYS A 136 -19.25 14.71 -8.50
C LYS A 136 -18.46 14.87 -7.19
N TYR A 137 -17.79 13.82 -6.74
CA TYR A 137 -16.90 13.86 -5.59
C TYR A 137 -15.42 14.08 -5.94
N GLY A 138 -15.12 14.40 -7.19
CA GLY A 138 -13.87 14.99 -7.66
C GLY A 138 -12.75 14.05 -8.05
N ALA A 139 -12.75 12.79 -7.61
CA ALA A 139 -11.67 11.83 -7.88
C ALA A 139 -12.04 10.83 -9.00
N PHE A 140 -12.65 11.34 -10.08
CA PHE A 140 -13.08 10.54 -11.21
C PHE A 140 -12.86 11.35 -12.50
N LEU A 141 -12.15 10.79 -13.46
CA LEU A 141 -11.85 11.44 -14.74
C LEU A 141 -13.05 11.43 -15.67
N MET A 142 -13.16 12.45 -16.52
CA MET A 142 -14.09 12.46 -17.64
C MET A 142 -13.83 11.27 -18.58
N PRO A 143 -14.85 10.77 -19.30
CA PRO A 143 -14.68 9.65 -20.22
C PRO A 143 -13.54 9.84 -21.25
N ASP A 144 -13.42 11.02 -21.84
CA ASP A 144 -12.36 11.33 -22.81
C ASP A 144 -10.97 11.33 -22.16
N ASP A 145 -10.83 11.90 -20.97
CA ASP A 145 -9.58 11.92 -20.20
C ASP A 145 -9.19 10.51 -19.73
N ALA A 146 -10.16 9.71 -19.31
CA ALA A 146 -9.97 8.30 -18.96
C ALA A 146 -9.50 7.49 -20.18
N ASN A 147 -10.18 7.62 -21.32
CA ASN A 147 -9.82 6.96 -22.58
C ASN A 147 -8.44 7.40 -23.10
N ALA A 148 -8.05 8.66 -22.87
CA ALA A 148 -6.70 9.15 -23.14
C ALA A 148 -5.66 8.62 -22.15
N GLY A 149 -6.06 7.84 -21.14
CA GLY A 149 -5.18 7.21 -20.17
C GLY A 149 -4.56 8.18 -19.16
N LEU A 150 -5.25 9.29 -18.82
CA LEU A 150 -4.69 10.28 -17.88
C LEU A 150 -4.51 9.74 -16.47
N ASN A 151 -5.09 8.59 -16.14
CA ASN A 151 -4.85 7.86 -14.90
C ASN A 151 -3.46 7.23 -14.82
N PHE A 152 -2.68 7.27 -15.91
CA PHE A 152 -1.35 6.66 -16.01
C PHE A 152 -0.25 7.70 -16.19
N CYS A 153 0.96 7.37 -15.72
CA CYS A 153 2.15 8.21 -15.82
C CYS A 153 2.43 8.56 -17.30
N LYS A 154 2.62 9.86 -17.57
CA LYS A 154 2.72 10.37 -18.93
C LYS A 154 3.83 9.70 -19.74
N ASP A 155 5.01 9.54 -19.15
CA ASP A 155 6.21 9.09 -19.87
C ASP A 155 6.11 7.60 -20.26
N PHE A 156 5.32 6.80 -19.55
CA PHE A 156 5.08 5.37 -19.81
C PHE A 156 3.67 5.06 -20.29
N ARG A 157 2.83 6.07 -20.48
CA ARG A 157 1.39 5.90 -20.73
C ARG A 157 1.06 5.01 -21.91
N GLN A 158 1.70 5.24 -23.05
CA GLN A 158 1.38 4.47 -24.25
C GLN A 158 1.68 2.98 -24.04
N GLU A 159 2.82 2.65 -23.49
CA GLU A 159 3.16 1.26 -23.16
C GLU A 159 2.19 0.65 -22.17
N ILE A 160 1.80 1.40 -21.12
CA ILE A 160 0.81 0.94 -20.15
C ILE A 160 -0.52 0.61 -20.85
N LEU A 161 -1.01 1.50 -21.72
CA LEU A 161 -2.24 1.27 -22.46
C LEU A 161 -2.16 0.04 -23.38
N ASP A 162 -1.06 -0.15 -24.08
CA ASP A 162 -0.83 -1.30 -24.95
C ASP A 162 -0.81 -2.61 -24.14
N ARG A 163 -0.14 -2.60 -23.00
CA ARG A 163 -0.09 -3.78 -22.10
C ARG A 163 -1.46 -4.07 -21.47
N ILE A 164 -2.22 -3.04 -21.07
CA ILE A 164 -3.60 -3.21 -20.58
C ILE A 164 -4.47 -3.81 -21.67
N GLN A 165 -4.43 -3.27 -22.89
CA GLN A 165 -5.20 -3.79 -24.04
C GLN A 165 -4.86 -5.25 -24.33
N LYS A 166 -3.58 -5.62 -24.25
CA LYS A 166 -3.14 -7.01 -24.43
C LYS A 166 -3.65 -7.92 -23.31
N ARG A 167 -3.63 -7.44 -22.06
CA ARG A 167 -4.07 -8.22 -20.88
C ARG A 167 -5.58 -8.36 -20.83
N TYR A 168 -6.29 -7.30 -21.20
CA TYR A 168 -7.74 -7.18 -21.16
C TYR A 168 -8.28 -6.74 -22.53
N PRO A 169 -8.37 -7.65 -23.51
CA PRO A 169 -8.88 -7.31 -24.84
C PRO A 169 -10.33 -6.74 -24.81
N ARG A 170 -11.06 -7.07 -23.77
CA ARG A 170 -12.42 -6.56 -23.51
C ARG A 170 -12.61 -6.28 -22.04
N LEU A 171 -12.88 -5.05 -21.70
CA LEU A 171 -13.30 -4.60 -20.36
C LEU A 171 -14.81 -4.30 -20.39
N THR A 172 -15.51 -4.66 -19.33
CA THR A 172 -16.84 -4.11 -19.08
C THR A 172 -16.73 -2.64 -18.71
N ALA A 173 -17.80 -1.87 -18.85
CA ALA A 173 -17.81 -0.45 -18.46
C ALA A 173 -17.33 -0.25 -17.00
N THR A 174 -17.80 -1.08 -16.07
CA THR A 174 -17.39 -1.00 -14.66
C THR A 174 -15.89 -1.29 -14.46
N GLN A 175 -15.32 -2.24 -15.19
CA GLN A 175 -13.88 -2.55 -15.14
C GLN A 175 -13.06 -1.42 -15.76
N HIS A 176 -13.53 -0.87 -16.90
CA HIS A 176 -12.91 0.28 -17.52
C HIS A 176 -12.90 1.48 -16.57
N ASP A 177 -14.04 1.83 -16.02
CA ASP A 177 -14.16 2.95 -15.06
C ASP A 177 -13.28 2.74 -13.83
N GLY A 178 -13.21 1.53 -13.28
CA GLY A 178 -12.34 1.19 -12.17
C GLY A 178 -10.87 1.49 -12.45
N LEU A 179 -10.39 1.04 -13.60
CA LEU A 179 -8.97 1.14 -13.98
C LEU A 179 -8.59 2.51 -14.57
N TYR A 180 -9.42 3.05 -15.47
CA TYR A 180 -9.07 4.24 -16.26
C TYR A 180 -9.56 5.55 -15.66
N ALA A 181 -10.70 5.55 -14.96
CA ALA A 181 -11.33 6.78 -14.51
C ALA A 181 -11.28 6.99 -12.99
N ASN A 182 -11.42 5.93 -12.20
CA ASN A 182 -11.49 6.03 -10.74
C ASN A 182 -10.10 6.15 -10.10
N MET A 183 -9.74 7.35 -9.69
CA MET A 183 -8.43 7.66 -9.12
C MET A 183 -8.23 7.13 -7.67
N LEU A 184 -9.26 6.54 -7.05
CA LEU A 184 -9.22 5.99 -5.69
C LEU A 184 -9.07 4.47 -5.63
N ARG A 185 -9.06 3.79 -6.78
CA ARG A 185 -8.89 2.34 -6.86
C ARG A 185 -7.40 1.98 -6.84
N SER A 186 -7.08 0.81 -6.30
CA SER A 186 -5.70 0.29 -6.35
C SER A 186 -5.29 -0.21 -7.74
N GLU A 187 -6.25 -0.58 -8.58
CA GLU A 187 -6.05 -1.26 -9.88
C GLU A 187 -5.08 -0.57 -10.85
N HIS A 188 -4.96 0.77 -10.81
CA HIS A 188 -4.04 1.51 -11.67
C HIS A 188 -2.60 1.62 -11.14
N ILE A 189 -2.39 1.35 -9.84
CA ILE A 189 -1.09 1.49 -9.18
C ILE A 189 -0.06 0.49 -9.72
N PRO A 190 -0.38 -0.81 -9.88
CA PRO A 190 0.56 -1.77 -10.46
C PRO A 190 1.12 -1.32 -11.80
N TRP A 191 0.30 -0.77 -12.67
CA TRP A 191 0.69 -0.28 -13.98
C TRP A 191 1.61 0.95 -13.89
N ASN A 192 1.30 1.89 -12.99
CA ASN A 192 2.10 3.10 -12.78
C ASN A 192 3.45 2.83 -12.12
N VAL A 193 3.56 1.77 -11.33
CA VAL A 193 4.78 1.45 -10.57
C VAL A 193 5.64 0.43 -11.32
N PHE A 194 5.06 -0.71 -11.70
CA PHE A 194 5.87 -1.87 -12.13
C PHE A 194 6.14 -1.92 -13.64
N ILE A 195 5.39 -1.20 -14.48
CA ILE A 195 5.76 -1.09 -15.89
C ILE A 195 7.06 -0.30 -16.06
N PRO A 196 7.25 0.89 -15.43
CA PRO A 196 8.54 1.56 -15.47
C PRO A 196 9.67 0.75 -14.82
N MET A 197 9.39 -0.01 -13.76
CA MET A 197 10.40 -0.88 -13.12
C MET A 197 10.90 -1.99 -14.06
N ALA A 198 10.06 -2.47 -14.98
CA ALA A 198 10.44 -3.51 -15.94
C ALA A 198 11.49 -3.04 -16.96
N HIS A 199 11.74 -1.73 -17.09
CA HIS A 199 12.77 -1.18 -17.97
C HIS A 199 14.19 -1.26 -17.37
N ASP A 200 14.31 -1.45 -16.04
CA ASP A 200 15.61 -1.66 -15.39
C ASP A 200 15.49 -2.77 -14.32
N LEU A 201 15.62 -4.01 -14.80
CA LEU A 201 15.52 -5.19 -13.94
C LEU A 201 16.65 -5.26 -12.90
N SER A 202 17.82 -4.68 -13.20
CA SER A 202 18.94 -4.61 -12.26
C SER A 202 18.64 -3.64 -11.10
N ALA A 203 18.10 -2.45 -11.41
CA ALA A 203 17.65 -1.51 -10.38
C ALA A 203 16.50 -2.12 -9.55
N THR A 204 15.57 -2.82 -10.22
CA THR A 204 14.47 -3.55 -9.57
C THR A 204 14.99 -4.62 -8.59
N ALA A 205 16.00 -5.40 -8.96
CA ALA A 205 16.63 -6.38 -8.07
C ALA A 205 17.18 -5.70 -6.81
N LYS A 206 17.86 -4.56 -6.94
CA LYS A 206 18.39 -3.80 -5.80
C LYS A 206 17.28 -3.31 -4.85
N VAL A 207 16.18 -2.79 -5.44
CA VAL A 207 15.02 -2.34 -4.66
C VAL A 207 14.44 -3.51 -3.85
N PHE A 208 14.20 -4.66 -4.48
CA PHE A 208 13.60 -5.79 -3.79
C PHE A 208 14.55 -6.49 -2.81
N ASN A 209 15.86 -6.52 -3.06
CA ASN A 209 16.85 -6.95 -2.07
C ASN A 209 16.79 -6.08 -0.80
N LYS A 210 16.58 -4.76 -0.93
CA LYS A 210 16.37 -3.89 0.23
C LYS A 210 15.05 -4.16 0.95
N ILE A 211 13.97 -4.43 0.21
CA ILE A 211 12.67 -4.78 0.78
C ILE A 211 12.74 -6.10 1.54
N LEU A 212 13.42 -7.11 1.00
CA LEU A 212 13.60 -8.42 1.62
C LEU A 212 14.61 -8.39 2.78
N GLY A 213 15.43 -7.35 2.89
CA GLY A 213 16.48 -7.25 3.89
C GLY A 213 17.63 -8.24 3.69
N ALA A 214 17.79 -8.76 2.48
CA ALA A 214 18.78 -9.76 2.10
C ALA A 214 19.21 -9.59 0.64
N ASP A 215 20.45 -9.96 0.32
CA ASP A 215 20.93 -10.04 -1.07
C ASP A 215 20.52 -11.40 -1.69
N GLU A 216 19.20 -11.60 -1.79
CA GLU A 216 18.62 -12.86 -2.27
C GLU A 216 18.40 -12.88 -3.79
N ILE A 217 18.14 -11.73 -4.40
CA ILE A 217 17.83 -11.63 -5.81
C ILE A 217 19.11 -11.43 -6.61
N ASP A 218 19.53 -12.48 -7.32
CA ASP A 218 20.68 -12.41 -8.21
C ASP A 218 20.31 -11.67 -9.50
N GLU A 219 19.13 -11.96 -10.06
CA GLU A 219 18.61 -11.38 -11.28
C GLU A 219 17.09 -11.39 -11.26
N VAL A 220 16.44 -10.27 -11.59
CA VAL A 220 15.01 -10.25 -11.94
C VAL A 220 14.86 -10.62 -13.39
N THR A 221 14.05 -11.64 -13.69
CA THR A 221 13.86 -12.16 -15.05
C THR A 221 12.59 -11.67 -15.72
N ASP A 222 11.54 -11.38 -14.96
CA ASP A 222 10.26 -10.91 -15.52
C ASP A 222 9.42 -10.17 -14.47
N ILE A 223 8.54 -9.25 -14.94
CA ILE A 223 7.54 -8.55 -14.15
C ILE A 223 6.21 -8.66 -14.89
N ARG A 224 5.22 -9.26 -14.24
CA ARG A 224 3.88 -9.50 -14.80
C ARG A 224 2.81 -8.81 -13.95
N ILE A 225 1.96 -8.03 -14.58
CA ILE A 225 0.82 -7.38 -13.92
C ILE A 225 -0.41 -8.29 -14.05
N GLU A 226 -1.20 -8.39 -12.97
CA GLU A 226 -2.44 -9.20 -12.91
C GLU A 226 -2.20 -10.66 -13.33
N TRP A 227 -1.17 -11.25 -12.78
CA TRP A 227 -0.77 -12.61 -13.15
C TRP A 227 -1.19 -13.65 -12.12
N ALA A 228 -1.55 -14.83 -12.62
CA ALA A 228 -1.83 -16.01 -11.82
C ALA A 228 -1.14 -17.24 -12.41
N PRO A 229 -0.68 -18.18 -11.55
CA PRO A 229 -0.21 -19.49 -11.98
C PRO A 229 -1.38 -20.34 -12.49
N GLU A 230 -1.08 -21.53 -13.01
CA GLU A 230 -2.10 -22.44 -13.51
C GLU A 230 -3.13 -22.78 -12.42
N LYS A 231 -4.35 -22.27 -12.62
CA LYS A 231 -5.46 -22.29 -11.68
C LYS A 231 -5.72 -23.66 -11.06
N THR A 232 -5.86 -24.69 -11.92
CA THR A 232 -6.21 -26.04 -11.51
C THR A 232 -5.16 -26.74 -10.66
N LYS A 233 -3.93 -26.28 -10.76
CA LYS A 233 -2.79 -26.82 -10.00
C LYS A 233 -2.53 -26.05 -8.70
N CYS A 234 -3.15 -24.89 -8.51
CA CYS A 234 -3.01 -24.07 -7.31
C CYS A 234 -4.31 -24.08 -6.48
N LEU A 235 -4.91 -22.94 -6.23
CA LEU A 235 -6.10 -22.82 -5.37
C LEU A 235 -7.41 -23.19 -6.07
N ASN A 236 -7.38 -23.46 -7.36
CA ASN A 236 -8.52 -23.78 -8.22
C ASN A 236 -9.58 -22.68 -8.30
N ASP A 237 -9.15 -21.44 -8.20
CA ASP A 237 -9.99 -20.24 -8.36
C ASP A 237 -9.32 -19.19 -9.27
N ASN A 238 -9.85 -17.97 -9.30
CA ASN A 238 -9.33 -16.88 -10.12
C ASN A 238 -8.44 -15.91 -9.33
N THR A 239 -7.81 -16.36 -8.24
CA THR A 239 -6.86 -15.55 -7.50
C THR A 239 -5.64 -15.24 -8.37
N SER A 240 -5.30 -13.96 -8.46
CA SER A 240 -4.11 -13.44 -9.13
C SER A 240 -3.35 -12.52 -8.19
N PHE A 241 -2.07 -12.32 -8.47
CA PHE A 241 -1.29 -11.25 -7.87
C PHE A 241 -1.51 -9.98 -8.70
N ASP A 242 -1.65 -8.83 -8.08
CA ASP A 242 -1.68 -7.54 -8.78
C ASP A 242 -0.38 -7.32 -9.55
N THR A 243 0.75 -7.78 -8.98
CA THR A 243 2.05 -7.87 -9.67
C THR A 243 2.77 -9.14 -9.24
N TYR A 244 3.40 -9.81 -10.19
CA TYR A 244 4.30 -10.94 -9.96
C TYR A 244 5.67 -10.61 -10.51
N ILE A 245 6.71 -10.80 -9.69
CA ILE A 245 8.12 -10.63 -10.09
C ILE A 245 8.79 -12.00 -10.03
N GLU A 246 9.35 -12.42 -11.16
CA GLU A 246 10.15 -13.63 -11.26
C GLU A 246 11.63 -13.26 -11.14
N TYR A 247 12.38 -14.03 -10.36
CA TYR A 247 13.79 -13.78 -10.17
C TYR A 247 14.58 -15.09 -10.01
N LEU A 248 15.89 -15.00 -10.19
CA LEU A 248 16.83 -16.08 -9.92
C LEU A 248 17.49 -15.88 -8.56
N HIS A 249 17.62 -17.00 -7.82
CA HIS A 249 18.43 -17.12 -6.62
C HIS A 249 19.27 -18.41 -6.71
N ASN A 250 20.58 -18.29 -6.77
CA ASN A 250 21.49 -19.43 -6.97
C ASN A 250 21.09 -20.30 -8.19
N GLY A 251 20.71 -19.65 -9.30
CA GLY A 251 20.27 -20.29 -10.54
C GLY A 251 18.90 -20.96 -10.49
N LYS A 252 18.14 -20.80 -9.40
CA LYS A 252 16.79 -21.34 -9.26
C LYS A 252 15.75 -20.25 -9.41
N THR A 253 14.63 -20.57 -10.07
CA THR A 253 13.51 -19.65 -10.24
C THR A 253 12.77 -19.45 -8.91
N CYS A 254 12.59 -18.20 -8.53
CA CYS A 254 11.88 -17.74 -7.35
C CYS A 254 10.85 -16.69 -7.73
N GLY A 255 9.92 -16.36 -6.83
CA GLY A 255 8.85 -15.43 -7.12
C GLY A 255 8.50 -14.49 -5.96
N ILE A 256 8.06 -13.28 -6.33
CA ILE A 256 7.43 -12.33 -5.40
C ILE A 256 6.04 -12.04 -5.93
N GLY A 257 5.02 -12.32 -5.13
CA GLY A 257 3.63 -11.92 -5.40
C GLY A 257 3.29 -10.65 -4.62
N ILE A 258 2.82 -9.64 -5.30
CA ILE A 258 2.48 -8.35 -4.70
C ILE A 258 0.98 -8.12 -4.78
N GLU A 259 0.38 -7.82 -3.64
CA GLU A 259 -0.98 -7.33 -3.50
C GLU A 259 -0.92 -5.82 -3.24
N VAL A 260 -1.60 -5.02 -4.06
CA VAL A 260 -1.62 -3.57 -3.95
C VAL A 260 -2.93 -3.09 -3.36
N LYS A 261 -2.85 -2.28 -2.35
CA LYS A 261 -3.98 -1.63 -1.70
C LYS A 261 -3.83 -0.12 -1.76
N TYR A 262 -4.94 0.58 -1.88
CA TYR A 262 -4.97 2.04 -1.84
C TYR A 262 -5.97 2.54 -0.80
N THR A 263 -7.22 2.81 -1.21
CA THR A 263 -8.25 3.26 -0.27
C THR A 263 -9.13 2.14 0.25
N GLU A 264 -8.97 0.94 -0.27
CA GLU A 264 -9.64 -0.27 0.15
C GLU A 264 -9.09 -0.74 1.51
N GLU A 265 -9.95 -1.27 2.36
CA GLU A 265 -9.54 -1.86 3.64
C GLU A 265 -9.59 -3.39 3.59
N GLY A 266 -10.51 -3.94 2.84
CA GLY A 266 -10.69 -5.38 2.68
C GLY A 266 -12.00 -5.64 1.96
N TYR A 267 -12.14 -6.85 1.45
CA TYR A 267 -13.37 -7.29 0.81
C TYR A 267 -13.96 -8.45 1.60
N PRO A 268 -15.25 -8.39 1.98
CA PRO A 268 -15.87 -9.47 2.70
C PRO A 268 -15.95 -10.73 1.85
N PHE A 269 -15.91 -11.88 2.50
CA PHE A 269 -16.19 -13.15 1.85
C PHE A 269 -17.65 -13.20 1.39
N GLY A 270 -17.87 -13.47 0.11
CA GLY A 270 -19.20 -13.77 -0.39
C GLY A 270 -19.75 -15.07 0.21
N ALA A 271 -21.08 -15.23 0.29
CA ALA A 271 -21.71 -16.41 0.88
C ALA A 271 -21.28 -17.73 0.20
N LYS A 272 -21.12 -17.74 -1.12
CA LYS A 272 -20.61 -18.90 -1.86
C LYS A 272 -19.16 -19.20 -1.48
N GLU A 273 -18.31 -18.19 -1.47
CA GLU A 273 -16.90 -18.35 -1.13
C GLU A 273 -16.71 -18.83 0.32
N ARG A 274 -17.51 -18.34 1.28
CA ARG A 274 -17.48 -18.84 2.66
C ARG A 274 -17.71 -20.35 2.70
N ARG A 275 -18.76 -20.84 2.02
CA ARG A 275 -19.05 -22.29 1.96
C ARG A 275 -17.93 -23.08 1.30
N GLU A 276 -17.41 -22.61 0.16
CA GLU A 276 -16.41 -23.33 -0.62
C GLU A 276 -15.00 -23.29 0.00
N VAL A 277 -14.64 -22.24 0.70
CA VAL A 277 -13.30 -22.00 1.23
C VAL A 277 -13.22 -22.26 2.73
N MET A 278 -14.15 -21.70 3.52
CA MET A 278 -14.09 -21.73 4.98
C MET A 278 -14.72 -23.00 5.58
N GLU A 279 -15.88 -23.40 5.07
CA GLU A 279 -16.64 -24.52 5.61
C GLU A 279 -16.19 -25.86 5.02
N ASN A 280 -15.58 -25.85 3.83
CA ASN A 280 -15.09 -27.03 3.17
C ASN A 280 -13.63 -27.32 3.55
N GLU A 281 -13.43 -28.25 4.49
CA GLU A 281 -12.10 -28.68 4.91
C GLU A 281 -11.29 -29.40 3.83
N GLN A 282 -11.94 -29.83 2.74
CA GLN A 282 -11.30 -30.41 1.56
C GLN A 282 -10.97 -29.35 0.50
N SER A 283 -11.26 -28.07 0.77
CA SER A 283 -10.87 -26.98 -0.13
C SER A 283 -9.35 -26.93 -0.30
N ARG A 284 -8.89 -26.51 -1.48
CA ARG A 284 -7.46 -26.26 -1.72
C ARG A 284 -6.88 -25.28 -0.70
N TYR A 285 -7.64 -24.29 -0.28
CA TYR A 285 -7.28 -23.34 0.73
C TYR A 285 -6.94 -24.01 2.07
N ALA A 286 -7.85 -24.85 2.56
CA ALA A 286 -7.64 -25.60 3.80
C ALA A 286 -6.44 -26.56 3.68
N GLN A 287 -6.35 -27.29 2.55
CA GLN A 287 -5.27 -28.25 2.31
C GLN A 287 -3.89 -27.57 2.29
N VAL A 288 -3.75 -26.44 1.54
CA VAL A 288 -2.49 -25.71 1.46
C VAL A 288 -2.15 -25.11 2.81
N THR A 289 -3.10 -24.46 3.50
CA THR A 289 -2.87 -23.88 4.84
C THR A 289 -2.38 -24.92 5.84
N LYS A 290 -2.97 -26.14 5.84
CA LYS A 290 -2.59 -27.23 6.74
C LYS A 290 -1.22 -27.84 6.43
N SER A 291 -0.83 -27.88 5.15
CA SER A 291 0.33 -28.68 4.71
C SER A 291 1.55 -27.86 4.32
N CYS A 292 1.46 -26.54 4.12
CA CYS A 292 2.60 -25.76 3.64
C CYS A 292 3.69 -25.52 4.69
N GLY A 293 3.40 -25.68 5.98
CA GLY A 293 4.36 -25.43 7.07
C GLY A 293 4.51 -23.97 7.48
N TRP A 294 3.79 -23.06 6.80
CA TRP A 294 3.92 -21.60 7.05
C TRP A 294 3.04 -21.08 8.18
N PHE A 295 2.08 -21.87 8.66
CA PHE A 295 1.14 -21.46 9.70
C PHE A 295 1.41 -22.20 11.01
N ILE A 296 1.26 -21.48 12.14
CA ILE A 296 1.36 -22.06 13.47
C ILE A 296 0.31 -23.16 13.69
N THR A 297 0.51 -24.00 14.68
CA THR A 297 -0.34 -25.16 14.98
C THR A 297 -1.79 -24.77 15.26
N GLU A 298 -2.02 -23.64 15.90
CA GLU A 298 -3.35 -23.10 16.22
C GLU A 298 -4.16 -22.74 14.97
N ILE A 299 -3.47 -22.53 13.84
CA ILE A 299 -4.10 -22.27 12.52
C ILE A 299 -4.14 -23.57 11.69
N SER A 300 -3.01 -24.27 11.56
CA SER A 300 -2.90 -25.40 10.64
C SER A 300 -3.67 -26.66 11.09
N ASN A 301 -3.87 -26.85 12.40
CA ASN A 301 -4.56 -28.04 12.95
C ASN A 301 -6.06 -27.84 13.19
N ARG A 302 -6.64 -26.70 12.82
CA ARG A 302 -8.06 -26.41 13.00
C ARG A 302 -8.77 -26.22 11.66
N PRO A 303 -10.10 -26.43 11.63
CA PRO A 303 -10.93 -25.95 10.52
C PRO A 303 -10.75 -24.44 10.32
N ILE A 304 -10.64 -23.98 9.06
CA ILE A 304 -10.40 -22.55 8.77
C ILE A 304 -11.46 -21.65 9.43
N ARG A 305 -12.74 -22.09 9.43
CA ARG A 305 -13.85 -21.35 10.07
C ARG A 305 -13.68 -21.10 11.58
N GLU A 306 -12.82 -21.87 12.24
CA GLU A 306 -12.53 -21.76 13.67
C GLU A 306 -11.26 -20.97 13.96
N THR A 307 -10.57 -20.49 12.91
CA THR A 307 -9.35 -19.69 13.01
C THR A 307 -9.62 -18.24 12.72
N ALA A 308 -8.64 -17.38 13.05
CA ALA A 308 -8.72 -15.95 12.72
C ALA A 308 -8.73 -15.68 11.20
N LEU A 309 -8.27 -16.63 10.37
CA LEU A 309 -8.26 -16.49 8.91
C LEU A 309 -9.66 -16.38 8.28
N CYS A 310 -10.73 -16.78 9.00
CA CYS A 310 -12.11 -16.61 8.53
C CYS A 310 -12.63 -15.17 8.58
N LYS A 311 -11.85 -14.22 9.14
CA LYS A 311 -12.20 -12.80 9.17
C LYS A 311 -11.95 -12.15 7.82
N ASP A 312 -12.84 -11.25 7.43
CA ASP A 312 -12.80 -10.57 6.13
C ASP A 312 -11.51 -9.76 5.92
N GLU A 313 -10.93 -9.23 7.00
CA GLU A 313 -9.70 -8.44 7.00
C GLU A 313 -8.48 -9.22 6.49
N PHE A 314 -8.43 -10.53 6.76
CA PHE A 314 -7.31 -11.37 6.33
C PHE A 314 -7.50 -12.04 4.97
N ARG A 315 -8.71 -11.94 4.39
CA ARG A 315 -9.09 -12.68 3.18
C ARG A 315 -8.07 -12.58 2.05
N GLN A 316 -7.72 -11.37 1.63
CA GLN A 316 -6.82 -11.19 0.48
C GLN A 316 -5.37 -11.47 0.86
N ILE A 317 -4.93 -11.06 2.06
CA ILE A 317 -3.60 -11.32 2.57
C ILE A 317 -3.34 -12.83 2.59
N TRP A 318 -4.24 -13.59 3.20
CA TRP A 318 -4.15 -15.05 3.28
C TRP A 318 -4.20 -15.72 1.90
N ARG A 319 -5.14 -15.31 1.02
CA ARG A 319 -5.27 -15.87 -0.34
C ARG A 319 -3.99 -15.76 -1.13
N ASN A 320 -3.37 -14.59 -1.18
CA ASN A 320 -2.15 -14.36 -1.94
C ASN A 320 -0.96 -15.10 -1.33
N HIS A 321 -0.88 -15.15 -0.01
CA HIS A 321 0.20 -15.88 0.66
C HIS A 321 0.12 -17.39 0.36
N ILE A 322 -1.05 -18.03 0.48
CA ILE A 322 -1.19 -19.45 0.18
C ILE A 322 -1.18 -19.77 -1.33
N LEU A 323 -1.50 -18.80 -2.20
CA LEU A 323 -1.28 -18.98 -3.63
C LEU A 323 0.22 -19.19 -3.90
N GLY A 324 1.09 -18.36 -3.29
CA GLY A 324 2.53 -18.56 -3.32
C GLY A 324 2.98 -19.88 -2.70
N ALA A 325 2.42 -20.25 -1.54
CA ALA A 325 2.70 -21.55 -0.92
C ALA A 325 2.40 -22.72 -1.86
N SER A 326 1.30 -22.63 -2.64
CA SER A 326 0.94 -23.64 -3.62
C SER A 326 1.95 -23.74 -4.77
N MET A 327 2.63 -22.64 -5.12
CA MET A 327 3.67 -22.63 -6.15
C MET A 327 4.97 -23.29 -5.67
N VAL A 328 5.33 -23.13 -4.40
CA VAL A 328 6.54 -23.73 -3.80
C VAL A 328 6.33 -25.22 -3.54
N ARG A 329 5.22 -25.59 -2.94
CA ARG A 329 4.98 -26.94 -2.38
C ARG A 329 4.39 -27.94 -3.37
N ASN A 330 3.74 -27.49 -4.43
CA ASN A 330 3.12 -28.40 -5.39
C ASN A 330 4.13 -28.88 -6.44
N LYS A 331 4.52 -30.13 -6.34
CA LYS A 331 5.43 -30.75 -7.30
C LYS A 331 4.88 -30.85 -8.74
N ASN A 332 3.56 -30.80 -8.89
CA ASN A 332 2.86 -30.96 -10.17
C ASN A 332 2.54 -29.65 -10.89
N ILE A 333 2.97 -28.50 -10.35
CA ILE A 333 2.65 -27.19 -10.93
C ILE A 333 3.40 -26.93 -12.26
N GLY A 334 4.46 -27.68 -12.54
CA GLY A 334 5.21 -27.57 -13.79
C GLY A 334 6.04 -26.29 -13.87
N LYS A 335 5.90 -25.55 -14.97
CA LYS A 335 6.68 -24.32 -15.25
C LYS A 335 6.49 -23.17 -14.26
N ASP A 336 5.34 -23.16 -13.58
CA ASP A 336 5.04 -22.12 -12.58
C ASP A 336 5.58 -22.45 -11.18
N LYS A 337 6.37 -23.55 -11.07
CA LYS A 337 7.03 -23.92 -9.81
C LYS A 337 8.17 -22.97 -9.50
N VAL A 338 8.20 -22.52 -8.26
CA VAL A 338 9.31 -21.70 -7.73
C VAL A 338 9.97 -22.39 -6.54
N GLU A 339 11.24 -22.13 -6.32
CA GLU A 339 11.98 -22.66 -5.18
C GLU A 339 11.64 -21.89 -3.89
N LYS A 340 11.56 -20.56 -4.00
CA LYS A 340 11.16 -19.65 -2.92
C LYS A 340 10.06 -18.71 -3.41
N PHE A 341 9.29 -18.22 -2.46
CA PHE A 341 8.24 -17.25 -2.74
C PHE A 341 8.12 -16.24 -1.61
N HIS A 342 7.93 -14.96 -1.96
CA HIS A 342 7.58 -13.92 -1.00
C HIS A 342 6.24 -13.29 -1.38
N SER A 343 5.34 -13.17 -0.41
CA SER A 343 4.08 -12.44 -0.53
C SER A 343 4.25 -11.05 0.09
N ILE A 344 4.08 -10.01 -0.70
CA ILE A 344 4.26 -8.62 -0.25
C ILE A 344 2.96 -7.84 -0.42
N THR A 345 2.52 -7.15 0.64
CA THR A 345 1.43 -6.17 0.54
C THR A 345 2.01 -4.77 0.40
N LEU A 346 1.64 -4.07 -0.68
CA LEU A 346 1.98 -2.68 -0.96
C LEU A 346 0.77 -1.80 -0.66
N TYR A 347 0.91 -0.83 0.26
CA TYR A 347 -0.21 0.01 0.69
C TYR A 347 0.26 1.41 1.10
N PRO A 348 -0.59 2.47 1.09
CA PRO A 348 -0.21 3.77 1.59
C PRO A 348 -0.14 3.78 3.11
N HIS A 349 0.88 4.45 3.68
CA HIS A 349 1.07 4.52 5.13
C HIS A 349 -0.16 5.05 5.89
N GLY A 350 -0.87 6.00 5.30
CA GLY A 350 -2.09 6.56 5.89
C GLY A 350 -3.26 5.59 6.00
N ASN A 351 -3.23 4.42 5.31
CA ASN A 351 -4.27 3.41 5.44
C ASN A 351 -4.05 2.57 6.71
N GLN A 352 -4.55 3.07 7.85
CA GLN A 352 -4.35 2.49 9.17
C GLN A 352 -4.86 1.05 9.31
N HIS A 353 -5.78 0.62 8.45
CA HIS A 353 -6.25 -0.76 8.44
C HIS A 353 -5.09 -1.75 8.29
N PHE A 354 -4.20 -1.51 7.31
CA PHE A 354 -3.08 -2.41 7.07
C PHE A 354 -1.97 -2.30 8.12
N ASN A 355 -1.81 -1.14 8.76
CA ASN A 355 -0.90 -0.99 9.90
C ASN A 355 -1.29 -1.88 11.10
N VAL A 356 -2.57 -2.28 11.20
CA VAL A 356 -3.07 -3.17 12.25
C VAL A 356 -3.09 -4.63 11.79
N PHE A 357 -3.65 -4.90 10.62
CA PHE A 357 -3.95 -6.28 10.21
C PHE A 357 -2.75 -7.03 9.61
N LEU A 358 -1.75 -6.34 9.02
CA LEU A 358 -0.54 -7.02 8.52
C LEU A 358 0.32 -7.57 9.67
N PRO A 359 0.66 -6.80 10.72
CA PRO A 359 1.35 -7.35 11.89
C PRO A 359 0.53 -8.42 12.63
N ALA A 360 -0.81 -8.29 12.65
CA ALA A 360 -1.67 -9.31 13.25
C ALA A 360 -1.65 -10.63 12.46
N TYR A 361 -1.55 -10.57 11.12
CA TYR A 361 -1.42 -11.75 10.29
C TYR A 361 -0.08 -12.48 10.51
N GLU A 362 1.02 -11.77 10.72
CA GLU A 362 2.33 -12.36 11.04
C GLU A 362 2.29 -13.25 12.28
N GLN A 363 1.39 -12.98 13.25
CA GLN A 363 1.24 -13.81 14.45
C GLN A 363 0.67 -15.20 14.15
N PHE A 364 0.08 -15.41 12.98
CA PHE A 364 -0.43 -16.71 12.53
C PHE A 364 0.65 -17.56 11.85
N LEU A 365 1.85 -17.01 11.65
CA LEU A 365 2.90 -17.62 10.87
C LEU A 365 3.99 -18.24 11.73
N THR A 366 4.52 -19.37 11.28
CA THR A 366 5.79 -19.92 11.77
C THR A 366 6.96 -19.01 11.36
N ASP A 367 8.17 -19.29 11.83
CA ASP A 367 9.37 -18.54 11.38
C ASP A 367 9.61 -18.72 9.87
N GLU A 368 9.36 -19.93 9.33
CA GLU A 368 9.40 -20.16 7.89
C GLU A 368 8.32 -19.31 7.18
N GLY A 369 7.09 -19.30 7.69
CA GLY A 369 6.01 -18.47 7.12
C GLY A 369 6.30 -16.97 7.14
N ARG A 370 6.89 -16.45 8.23
CA ARG A 370 7.32 -15.05 8.34
C ARG A 370 8.38 -14.68 7.31
N SER A 371 9.31 -15.60 7.02
CA SER A 371 10.33 -15.35 6.00
C SER A 371 9.77 -15.26 4.58
N THR A 372 8.53 -15.68 4.35
CA THR A 372 7.84 -15.64 3.06
C THR A 372 6.79 -14.53 2.98
N PHE A 373 6.63 -13.72 4.02
CA PHE A 373 5.61 -12.69 4.11
C PHE A 373 6.24 -11.33 4.43
N GLY A 374 5.76 -10.29 3.77
CA GLY A 374 6.22 -8.93 4.00
C GLY A 374 5.18 -7.89 3.60
N TYR A 375 5.46 -6.66 3.97
CA TYR A 375 4.65 -5.50 3.57
C TYR A 375 5.51 -4.25 3.54
N ILE A 376 5.17 -3.33 2.65
CA ILE A 376 5.87 -2.06 2.47
C ILE A 376 4.87 -0.97 2.13
N THR A 377 5.14 0.25 2.56
CA THR A 377 4.32 1.39 2.16
C THR A 377 4.70 1.89 0.76
N ILE A 378 3.73 2.49 0.06
CA ILE A 378 3.97 3.09 -1.27
C ILE A 378 5.07 4.14 -1.17
N GLU A 379 5.07 4.95 -0.12
CA GLU A 379 6.05 6.00 0.13
C GLU A 379 7.47 5.43 0.29
N SER A 380 7.61 4.37 1.09
CA SER A 380 8.90 3.69 1.27
C SER A 380 9.40 3.06 -0.03
N LEU A 381 8.50 2.48 -0.83
CA LEU A 381 8.86 1.98 -2.16
C LEU A 381 9.36 3.11 -3.07
N ILE A 382 8.66 4.26 -3.11
CA ILE A 382 9.08 5.41 -3.92
C ILE A 382 10.47 5.91 -3.50
N ASP A 383 10.77 5.92 -2.21
CA ASP A 383 12.10 6.30 -1.72
C ASP A 383 13.19 5.33 -2.16
N LEU A 384 12.91 4.01 -2.14
CA LEU A 384 13.83 3.00 -2.68
C LEU A 384 14.00 3.13 -4.20
N LEU A 385 12.94 3.44 -4.95
CA LEU A 385 13.03 3.72 -6.37
C LEU A 385 13.95 4.91 -6.65
N ASP A 386 13.81 5.99 -5.88
CA ASP A 386 14.69 7.15 -6.02
C ASP A 386 16.15 6.83 -5.67
N GLN A 387 16.40 5.95 -4.72
CA GLN A 387 17.76 5.55 -4.34
C GLN A 387 18.45 4.67 -5.39
N HIS A 388 17.73 3.78 -6.05
CA HIS A 388 18.32 2.70 -6.84
C HIS A 388 18.15 2.85 -8.36
N PHE A 389 17.14 3.59 -8.82
CA PHE A 389 16.94 3.81 -10.25
C PHE A 389 17.87 4.91 -10.79
N PRO A 390 18.26 4.83 -12.09
CA PRO A 390 19.11 5.83 -12.73
C PRO A 390 18.50 7.24 -12.64
N LYS A 391 19.36 8.25 -12.49
CA LYS A 391 18.95 9.66 -12.40
C LYS A 391 18.69 10.28 -13.79
N THR A 392 18.13 9.50 -14.72
CA THR A 392 17.68 10.04 -16.00
C THR A 392 16.44 10.89 -15.84
N LYS A 393 16.19 11.79 -16.78
CA LYS A 393 15.02 12.67 -16.75
C LYS A 393 13.71 11.87 -16.71
N GLU A 394 13.63 10.77 -17.45
CA GLU A 394 12.45 9.91 -17.52
C GLU A 394 12.13 9.28 -16.16
N TYR A 395 13.11 8.63 -15.52
CA TYR A 395 12.90 8.05 -14.19
C TYR A 395 12.64 9.10 -13.10
N GLN A 396 13.31 10.25 -13.18
CA GLN A 396 13.04 11.35 -12.23
C GLN A 396 11.62 11.92 -12.38
N ASN A 397 11.12 12.06 -13.61
CA ASN A 397 9.74 12.46 -13.87
C ASN A 397 8.75 11.44 -13.30
N TRP A 398 8.99 10.16 -13.54
CA TRP A 398 8.16 9.07 -13.03
C TRP A 398 8.14 9.02 -11.50
N ILE A 399 9.29 9.05 -10.85
CA ILE A 399 9.39 9.03 -9.38
C ILE A 399 8.70 10.26 -8.79
N ASN A 400 8.90 11.44 -9.39
CA ASN A 400 8.20 12.65 -8.96
C ASN A 400 6.68 12.55 -9.16
N TYR A 401 6.23 11.97 -10.28
CA TYR A 401 4.81 11.69 -10.50
C TYR A 401 4.24 10.79 -9.40
N LEU A 402 4.93 9.72 -9.01
CA LEU A 402 4.49 8.84 -7.93
C LEU A 402 4.42 9.58 -6.58
N ARG A 403 5.44 10.39 -6.24
CA ARG A 403 5.47 11.20 -5.01
C ARG A 403 4.32 12.20 -4.95
N VAL A 404 4.06 12.91 -6.05
CA VAL A 404 2.98 13.89 -6.10
C VAL A 404 1.62 13.22 -6.05
N ARG A 405 1.50 12.02 -6.60
CA ARG A 405 0.23 11.31 -6.68
C ARG A 405 -0.13 10.52 -5.44
N TYR A 406 0.83 9.95 -4.74
CA TYR A 406 0.64 9.04 -3.60
C TYR A 406 1.42 9.46 -2.35
N PRO A 407 1.22 10.67 -1.80
CA PRO A 407 2.01 11.21 -0.71
C PRO A 407 1.40 10.93 0.67
N PHE A 408 1.07 9.71 1.07
CA PHE A 408 0.27 9.43 2.29
C PHE A 408 1.02 8.82 3.45
#